data_d0240f940cf7b78c73c4ecd370e38098
#
_entry.id   d0240f940cf7b78c73c4ecd370e38098
#
_cell.length_a   1.000
_cell.length_b   1.000
_cell.length_c   1.000
_cell.angle_alpha   90.00
_cell.angle_beta   90.00
_cell.angle_gamma   90.00
#
_symmetry.space_group_name_H-M   'P 1'
#
loop_
_entity.id
_entity.type
_entity.pdbx_description
1 polymer ?
#
loop_
_entity_poly.entity_id
_entity_poly.type
_entity_poly.pdbx_seq_one_letter_code
_entity_poly.pdbx_strand_id
1 'polypeptide(L)'
;MKFAVQVVLGLSLAVASPAFAATTTPAPAANLAASKPAHVKAVQDLLGAMQIEKVLKGVAARSRYPNEAQKQAVLAKRDKIAPAEIYHRLAPALTNAISAETALEMVRFYTTPYGKQVIHKRYNSGAQLIMPGATKAVPPEEKKERKRAAYVKASQELDGAEPVIEHEAFKLVQLINKEKR
;
A
#
# COMPACT_ATOMS: atom_id res chain seq x y z
N MET A 1 -21.04 -47.32 -60.63
CA MET A 1 -20.64 -46.85 -61.98
C MET A 1 -19.52 -45.81 -61.79
N LYS A 2 -18.36 -46.23 -62.22
CA LYS A 2 -17.38 -45.53 -63.05
C LYS A 2 -16.80 -44.22 -62.43
N PHE A 3 -15.55 -44.32 -61.92
CA PHE A 3 -14.25 -43.76 -62.47
C PHE A 3 -14.19 -42.21 -62.50
N ALA A 4 -13.22 -41.57 -61.93
CA ALA A 4 -11.87 -41.52 -62.47
C ALA A 4 -10.85 -40.93 -61.44
N VAL A 5 -9.71 -41.56 -61.44
CA VAL A 5 -8.42 -41.12 -60.88
C VAL A 5 -7.91 -39.93 -61.66
N GLN A 6 -7.44 -38.89 -61.02
CA GLN A 6 -6.40 -38.02 -61.59
C GLN A 6 -5.37 -37.65 -60.56
N VAL A 7 -4.19 -38.19 -60.78
CA VAL A 7 -2.91 -37.83 -60.22
C VAL A 7 -2.43 -36.56 -60.92
N VAL A 8 -2.06 -35.54 -60.12
CA VAL A 8 -1.24 -34.44 -60.62
C VAL A 8 -0.09 -34.28 -59.65
N LEU A 9 1.07 -34.64 -60.15
CA LEU A 9 2.37 -34.26 -59.59
C LEU A 9 2.57 -32.72 -59.64
N GLY A 10 3.24 -32.16 -58.68
CA GLY A 10 4.02 -31.03 -58.99
C GLY A 10 4.15 -29.93 -57.96
N LEU A 11 5.33 -29.81 -57.54
CA LEU A 11 6.07 -28.60 -57.10
C LEU A 11 6.16 -28.40 -55.59
N SER A 12 7.25 -28.88 -55.09
CA SER A 12 7.83 -28.47 -53.80
C SER A 12 8.29 -27.00 -53.88
N LEU A 13 7.54 -26.10 -53.30
CA LEU A 13 8.12 -24.79 -52.93
C LEU A 13 8.59 -24.86 -51.48
N ALA A 14 9.88 -24.87 -51.33
CA ALA A 14 10.55 -24.65 -50.04
C ALA A 14 10.30 -23.17 -49.63
N VAL A 15 9.30 -22.93 -48.81
CA VAL A 15 9.17 -21.65 -48.13
C VAL A 15 10.08 -21.69 -46.90
N ALA A 16 11.22 -21.01 -47.06
CA ALA A 16 12.05 -20.70 -45.93
C ALA A 16 11.27 -19.84 -44.93
N SER A 17 10.82 -20.43 -43.85
CA SER A 17 10.27 -19.71 -42.71
C SER A 17 11.38 -18.91 -42.06
N PRO A 18 11.30 -17.56 -41.96
CA PRO A 18 12.19 -16.84 -41.09
C PRO A 18 11.91 -17.30 -39.67
N ALA A 19 12.91 -17.90 -39.03
CA ALA A 19 12.92 -18.12 -37.62
C ALA A 19 12.81 -16.75 -36.94
N PHE A 20 11.59 -16.37 -36.51
CA PHE A 20 11.46 -15.35 -35.50
C PHE A 20 12.14 -15.87 -34.26
N ALA A 21 13.40 -15.48 -34.07
CA ALA A 21 14.06 -15.54 -32.78
C ALA A 21 13.15 -14.72 -31.84
N ALA A 22 12.32 -15.43 -31.07
CA ALA A 22 11.68 -14.86 -29.91
C ALA A 22 12.83 -14.39 -29.02
N THR A 23 13.14 -13.10 -29.10
CA THR A 23 13.90 -12.42 -28.07
C THR A 23 13.07 -12.51 -26.82
N THR A 24 13.24 -13.58 -26.07
CA THR A 24 12.86 -13.65 -24.66
C THR A 24 13.63 -12.55 -23.97
N THR A 25 12.99 -11.41 -23.87
CA THR A 25 13.42 -10.33 -23.00
C THR A 25 13.57 -10.91 -21.60
N PRO A 26 14.77 -10.97 -21.03
CA PRO A 26 14.92 -11.36 -19.63
C PRO A 26 14.48 -10.17 -18.78
N ALA A 27 13.19 -10.05 -18.53
CA ALA A 27 12.69 -9.36 -17.39
C ALA A 27 12.27 -10.47 -16.43
N PRO A 28 12.68 -10.53 -15.19
CA PRO A 28 12.32 -9.60 -14.14
C PRO A 28 13.25 -9.53 -12.91
N ALA A 29 14.30 -10.34 -12.83
CA ALA A 29 15.09 -10.40 -11.59
C ALA A 29 15.83 -9.09 -11.28
N ALA A 30 16.36 -8.41 -12.29
CA ALA A 30 17.04 -7.13 -12.13
C ALA A 30 16.07 -5.99 -11.78
N ASN A 31 14.86 -6.01 -12.35
CA ASN A 31 13.81 -5.03 -12.03
C ASN A 31 13.22 -5.22 -10.63
N LEU A 32 13.12 -6.46 -10.13
CA LEU A 32 12.63 -6.73 -8.77
C LEU A 32 13.64 -6.27 -7.70
N ALA A 33 14.94 -6.42 -7.92
CA ALA A 33 15.97 -5.93 -7.00
C ALA A 33 16.09 -4.40 -7.04
N ALA A 34 15.96 -3.78 -8.21
CA ALA A 34 15.95 -2.32 -8.37
C ALA A 34 14.62 -1.67 -7.94
N SER A 35 13.51 -2.40 -7.96
CA SER A 35 12.19 -1.89 -7.55
C SER A 35 11.98 -1.85 -6.04
N LYS A 36 12.69 -2.66 -5.27
CA LYS A 36 12.55 -2.67 -3.80
C LYS A 36 12.77 -1.30 -3.14
N PRO A 37 13.84 -0.55 -3.42
CA PRO A 37 14.04 0.77 -2.84
C PRO A 37 12.93 1.78 -3.21
N ALA A 38 12.49 1.78 -4.47
CA ALA A 38 11.41 2.65 -4.94
C ALA A 38 10.06 2.28 -4.30
N HIS A 39 9.78 0.98 -4.13
CA HIS A 39 8.59 0.51 -3.45
C HIS A 39 8.60 0.91 -1.96
N VAL A 40 9.71 0.67 -1.26
CA VAL A 40 9.88 1.12 0.14
C VAL A 40 9.66 2.63 0.25
N LYS A 41 10.23 3.41 -0.68
CA LYS A 41 10.03 4.88 -0.70
C LYS A 41 8.56 5.26 -0.91
N ALA A 42 7.86 4.61 -1.84
CA ALA A 42 6.43 4.86 -2.06
C ALA A 42 5.60 4.56 -0.79
N VAL A 43 5.91 3.45 -0.09
CA VAL A 43 5.26 3.14 1.19
C VAL A 43 5.62 4.16 2.28
N GLN A 44 6.87 4.63 2.37
CA GLN A 44 7.25 5.71 3.30
C GLN A 44 6.44 6.99 3.05
N ASP A 45 6.29 7.38 1.78
CA ASP A 45 5.52 8.56 1.41
C ASP A 45 4.04 8.40 1.75
N LEU A 46 3.49 7.19 1.56
CA LEU A 46 2.13 6.86 1.99
C LEU A 46 1.97 6.98 3.50
N LEU A 47 2.88 6.40 4.29
CA LEU A 47 2.84 6.49 5.75
C LEU A 47 2.90 7.95 6.24
N GLY A 48 3.69 8.78 5.55
CA GLY A 48 3.73 10.22 5.80
C GLY A 48 2.41 10.93 5.47
N ALA A 49 1.84 10.65 4.30
CA ALA A 49 0.55 11.22 3.91
C ALA A 49 -0.60 10.79 4.85
N MET A 50 -0.53 9.57 5.39
CA MET A 50 -1.46 9.03 6.38
C MET A 50 -1.21 9.54 7.80
N GLN A 51 -0.09 10.22 8.08
CA GLN A 51 0.31 10.64 9.42
C GLN A 51 0.37 9.45 10.42
N ILE A 52 1.05 8.38 10.01
CA ILE A 52 1.06 7.10 10.74
C ILE A 52 1.65 7.21 12.15
N GLU A 53 2.44 8.25 12.44
CA GLU A 53 2.93 8.56 13.78
C GLU A 53 1.80 8.77 14.79
N LYS A 54 0.61 9.18 14.33
CA LYS A 54 -0.59 9.29 15.17
C LYS A 54 -1.20 7.93 15.50
N VAL A 55 -1.16 6.98 14.54
CA VAL A 55 -1.54 5.60 14.80
C VAL A 55 -0.59 4.99 15.82
N LEU A 56 0.72 5.16 15.62
CA LEU A 56 1.74 4.67 16.57
C LEU A 56 1.51 5.24 17.98
N LYS A 57 1.15 6.52 18.09
CA LYS A 57 0.76 7.15 19.37
C LYS A 57 -0.43 6.46 20.01
N GLY A 58 -1.47 6.21 19.22
CA GLY A 58 -2.67 5.50 19.69
C GLY A 58 -2.37 4.08 20.12
N VAL A 59 -1.56 3.34 19.36
CA VAL A 59 -1.11 1.99 19.71
C VAL A 59 -0.32 2.01 21.02
N ALA A 60 0.66 2.91 21.16
CA ALA A 60 1.43 3.06 22.39
C ALA A 60 0.55 3.38 23.58
N ALA A 61 -0.42 4.28 23.44
CA ALA A 61 -1.31 4.65 24.55
C ALA A 61 -2.23 3.50 25.00
N ARG A 62 -2.66 2.63 24.07
CA ARG A 62 -3.53 1.46 24.33
C ARG A 62 -2.77 0.20 24.75
N SER A 63 -1.45 0.16 24.56
CA SER A 63 -0.61 -0.97 24.94
C SER A 63 -0.63 -1.19 26.45
N ARG A 64 -0.49 -2.46 26.85
CA ARG A 64 -0.40 -2.80 28.27
C ARG A 64 1.04 -2.63 28.76
N TYR A 65 1.19 -1.97 29.90
CA TYR A 65 2.46 -1.75 30.57
C TYR A 65 2.37 -2.26 32.02
N PRO A 66 3.48 -2.71 32.62
CA PRO A 66 3.52 -3.15 34.02
C PRO A 66 3.09 -2.07 35.02
N ASN A 67 3.41 -0.79 34.71
CA ASN A 67 3.07 0.36 35.52
C ASN A 67 3.02 1.65 34.68
N GLU A 68 2.45 2.70 35.27
CA GLU A 68 2.30 4.00 34.58
C GLU A 68 3.65 4.68 34.28
N ALA A 69 4.66 4.51 35.14
CA ALA A 69 6.00 5.08 34.92
C ALA A 69 6.62 4.51 33.63
N GLN A 70 6.50 3.20 33.38
CA GLN A 70 6.97 2.57 32.14
C GLN A 70 6.19 3.05 30.93
N LYS A 71 4.87 3.19 31.04
CA LYS A 71 4.03 3.75 29.98
C LYS A 71 4.51 5.15 29.60
N GLN A 72 4.67 6.05 30.57
CA GLN A 72 5.14 7.40 30.34
C GLN A 72 6.56 7.43 29.73
N ALA A 73 7.46 6.54 30.17
CA ALA A 73 8.79 6.42 29.60
C ALA A 73 8.74 6.02 28.11
N VAL A 74 7.86 5.07 27.72
CA VAL A 74 7.69 4.66 26.31
C VAL A 74 7.10 5.79 25.47
N LEU A 75 6.08 6.47 25.99
CA LEU A 75 5.47 7.62 25.29
C LEU A 75 6.51 8.73 25.09
N ALA A 76 7.30 9.06 26.10
CA ALA A 76 8.37 10.07 26.00
C ALA A 76 9.48 9.68 25.00
N LYS A 77 9.88 8.39 24.97
CA LYS A 77 10.83 7.88 23.97
C LYS A 77 10.26 8.02 22.54
N ARG A 78 9.00 7.60 22.35
CA ARG A 78 8.33 7.69 21.07
C ARG A 78 8.22 9.14 20.60
N ASP A 79 7.92 10.08 21.48
CA ASP A 79 7.79 11.51 21.15
C ASP A 79 9.12 12.18 20.70
N LYS A 80 10.25 11.56 21.05
CA LYS A 80 11.57 11.99 20.58
C LYS A 80 11.94 11.45 19.19
N ILE A 81 11.20 10.48 18.65
CA ILE A 81 11.46 9.90 17.33
C ILE A 81 10.81 10.80 16.28
N ALA A 82 11.60 11.28 15.33
CA ALA A 82 11.08 12.06 14.22
C ALA A 82 10.08 11.22 13.37
N PRO A 83 8.99 11.81 12.86
CA PRO A 83 8.03 11.09 12.02
C PRO A 83 8.68 10.35 10.84
N ALA A 84 9.64 10.95 10.16
CA ALA A 84 10.37 10.32 9.05
C ALA A 84 11.09 9.03 9.47
N GLU A 85 11.64 8.98 10.67
CA GLU A 85 12.28 7.78 11.23
C GLU A 85 11.26 6.66 11.48
N ILE A 86 10.05 7.00 11.93
CA ILE A 86 8.95 6.05 12.10
C ILE A 86 8.59 5.43 10.75
N TYR A 87 8.44 6.26 9.69
CA TYR A 87 8.13 5.78 8.35
C TYR A 87 9.23 4.89 7.80
N HIS A 88 10.49 5.26 8.00
CA HIS A 88 11.64 4.48 7.57
C HIS A 88 11.67 3.09 8.23
N ARG A 89 11.34 3.00 9.51
CA ARG A 89 11.32 1.73 10.27
C ARG A 89 10.14 0.83 9.88
N LEU A 90 8.98 1.40 9.55
CA LEU A 90 7.77 0.62 9.25
C LEU A 90 7.70 0.19 7.79
N ALA A 91 8.12 1.02 6.85
CA ALA A 91 7.88 0.80 5.43
C ALA A 91 8.41 -0.54 4.89
N PRO A 92 9.62 -1.03 5.24
CA PRO A 92 10.11 -2.29 4.71
C PRO A 92 9.21 -3.49 5.01
N ALA A 93 8.64 -3.54 6.22
CA ALA A 93 7.74 -4.63 6.62
C ALA A 93 6.38 -4.57 5.91
N LEU A 94 5.95 -3.37 5.50
CA LEU A 94 4.65 -3.13 4.88
C LEU A 94 4.65 -3.33 3.35
N THR A 95 5.81 -3.46 2.71
CA THR A 95 5.89 -3.71 1.26
C THR A 95 5.27 -5.04 0.83
N ASN A 96 5.10 -5.99 1.75
CA ASN A 96 4.41 -7.25 1.45
C ASN A 96 2.88 -7.13 1.53
N ALA A 97 2.36 -6.10 2.21
CA ALA A 97 0.92 -5.89 2.39
C ALA A 97 0.36 -4.77 1.52
N ILE A 98 1.22 -3.85 1.06
CA ILE A 98 0.84 -2.68 0.27
C ILE A 98 1.70 -2.66 -0.99
N SER A 99 1.08 -2.76 -2.16
CA SER A 99 1.77 -2.65 -3.44
C SER A 99 2.28 -1.22 -3.70
N ALA A 100 3.30 -1.10 -4.56
CA ALA A 100 3.81 0.21 -4.95
C ALA A 100 2.74 1.06 -5.65
N GLU A 101 1.90 0.44 -6.48
CA GLU A 101 0.78 1.09 -7.17
C GLU A 101 -0.22 1.68 -6.18
N THR A 102 -0.61 0.89 -5.18
CA THR A 102 -1.51 1.31 -4.11
C THR A 102 -0.89 2.44 -3.30
N ALA A 103 0.39 2.34 -2.94
CA ALA A 103 1.07 3.39 -2.21
C ALA A 103 1.06 4.72 -2.98
N LEU A 104 1.42 4.70 -4.28
CA LEU A 104 1.43 5.90 -5.13
C LEU A 104 0.03 6.50 -5.31
N GLU A 105 -0.99 5.67 -5.58
CA GLU A 105 -2.37 6.16 -5.77
C GLU A 105 -2.92 6.77 -4.48
N MET A 106 -2.67 6.16 -3.34
CA MET A 106 -3.15 6.68 -2.06
C MET A 106 -2.39 7.92 -1.61
N VAL A 107 -1.08 8.04 -1.90
CA VAL A 107 -0.33 9.30 -1.73
C VAL A 107 -0.98 10.41 -2.56
N ARG A 108 -1.25 10.13 -3.86
CA ARG A 108 -1.95 11.07 -4.73
C ARG A 108 -3.27 11.55 -4.10
N PHE A 109 -4.07 10.62 -3.58
CA PHE A 109 -5.35 10.95 -2.94
C PHE A 109 -5.17 11.77 -1.66
N TYR A 110 -4.35 11.30 -0.71
CA TYR A 110 -4.19 11.96 0.59
C TYR A 110 -3.48 13.31 0.51
N THR A 111 -2.78 13.62 -0.58
CA THR A 111 -2.18 14.94 -0.80
C THR A 111 -3.17 15.97 -1.37
N THR A 112 -4.34 15.55 -1.87
CA THR A 112 -5.41 16.46 -2.31
C THR A 112 -6.00 17.22 -1.10
N PRO A 113 -6.62 18.39 -1.32
CA PRO A 113 -7.33 19.10 -0.26
C PRO A 113 -8.37 18.25 0.46
N TYR A 114 -9.13 17.44 -0.29
CA TYR A 114 -10.12 16.53 0.26
C TYR A 114 -9.47 15.38 1.04
N GLY A 115 -8.44 14.72 0.48
CA GLY A 115 -7.70 13.66 1.16
C GLY A 115 -7.09 14.12 2.49
N LYS A 116 -6.53 15.33 2.53
CA LYS A 116 -6.05 15.95 3.78
C LYS A 116 -7.17 16.13 4.82
N GLN A 117 -8.37 16.52 4.38
CA GLN A 117 -9.54 16.59 5.27
C GLN A 117 -9.95 15.21 5.80
N VAL A 118 -9.86 14.16 4.97
CA VAL A 118 -10.13 12.77 5.40
C VAL A 118 -9.16 12.37 6.50
N ILE A 119 -7.86 12.58 6.31
CA ILE A 119 -6.83 12.30 7.32
C ILE A 119 -7.04 13.14 8.57
N HIS A 120 -7.31 14.44 8.41
CA HIS A 120 -7.59 15.31 9.54
C HIS A 120 -8.79 14.82 10.36
N LYS A 121 -9.88 14.45 9.72
CA LYS A 121 -11.08 13.90 10.38
C LYS A 121 -10.76 12.58 11.09
N ARG A 122 -9.97 11.69 10.48
CA ARG A 122 -9.59 10.40 11.09
C ARG A 122 -8.95 10.57 12.47
N TYR A 123 -8.14 11.60 12.68
CA TYR A 123 -7.38 11.78 13.91
C TYR A 123 -7.93 12.85 14.87
N ASN A 124 -8.81 13.74 14.38
CA ASN A 124 -9.33 14.86 15.17
C ASN A 124 -10.85 14.80 15.38
N SER A 125 -11.54 13.79 14.83
CA SER A 125 -12.95 13.54 15.16
C SER A 125 -12.99 12.80 16.48
N GLY A 126 -13.61 13.42 17.49
CA GLY A 126 -14.02 12.69 18.71
C GLY A 126 -15.01 11.58 18.38
N ALA A 127 -15.40 10.78 19.38
CA ALA A 127 -16.43 9.76 19.21
C ALA A 127 -17.68 10.40 18.59
N GLN A 128 -17.95 10.06 17.31
CA GLN A 128 -19.16 10.54 16.65
C GLN A 128 -20.30 9.65 17.08
N LEU A 129 -21.30 10.24 17.72
CA LEU A 129 -22.61 9.61 17.90
C LEU A 129 -23.20 9.41 16.50
N ILE A 130 -23.17 8.18 16.01
CA ILE A 130 -23.87 7.80 14.77
C ILE A 130 -25.34 7.67 15.14
N MET A 131 -26.11 8.70 14.82
CA MET A 131 -27.57 8.63 14.93
C MET A 131 -28.08 7.59 13.93
N PRO A 132 -28.85 6.57 14.37
CA PRO A 132 -29.47 5.63 13.45
C PRO A 132 -30.31 6.38 12.41
N GLY A 133 -30.06 6.08 11.11
CA GLY A 133 -30.78 6.72 9.99
C GLY A 133 -30.13 7.98 9.41
N ALA A 134 -29.06 8.52 10.00
CA ALA A 134 -28.33 9.63 9.42
C ALA A 134 -27.34 9.13 8.37
N THR A 135 -27.78 8.97 7.12
CA THR A 135 -26.90 8.75 5.97
C THR A 135 -26.15 10.06 5.67
N LYS A 136 -24.89 10.12 6.05
CA LYS A 136 -24.04 11.26 5.71
C LYS A 136 -23.89 11.35 4.20
N ALA A 137 -24.32 12.46 3.60
CA ALA A 137 -24.15 12.65 2.15
C ALA A 137 -22.68 12.49 1.76
N VAL A 138 -22.42 11.66 0.75
CA VAL A 138 -21.07 11.46 0.23
C VAL A 138 -20.64 12.73 -0.48
N PRO A 139 -19.50 13.36 -0.11
CA PRO A 139 -19.01 14.57 -0.74
C PRO A 139 -18.77 14.38 -2.25
N PRO A 140 -18.92 15.44 -3.07
CA PRO A 140 -18.70 15.36 -4.52
C PRO A 140 -17.30 14.84 -4.89
N GLU A 141 -16.29 15.25 -4.13
CA GLU A 141 -14.90 14.84 -4.30
C GLU A 141 -14.74 13.33 -4.11
N GLU A 142 -15.36 12.79 -3.06
CA GLU A 142 -15.37 11.35 -2.80
C GLU A 142 -16.10 10.59 -3.90
N LYS A 143 -17.24 11.10 -4.38
CA LYS A 143 -17.98 10.51 -5.52
C LYS A 143 -17.12 10.47 -6.77
N LYS A 144 -16.29 11.50 -7.02
CA LYS A 144 -15.36 11.55 -8.14
C LYS A 144 -14.25 10.48 -8.01
N GLU A 145 -13.64 10.37 -6.83
CA GLU A 145 -12.59 9.38 -6.59
C GLU A 145 -13.13 7.94 -6.68
N ARG A 146 -14.31 7.67 -6.14
CA ARG A 146 -14.97 6.34 -6.21
C ARG A 146 -15.31 5.88 -7.64
N LYS A 147 -15.28 6.78 -8.64
CA LYS A 147 -15.42 6.42 -10.07
C LYS A 147 -14.09 5.98 -10.69
N ARG A 148 -12.97 6.17 -10.03
CA ARG A 148 -11.65 5.81 -10.53
C ARG A 148 -11.31 4.39 -10.07
N ALA A 149 -11.17 3.46 -11.02
CA ALA A 149 -10.86 2.06 -10.71
C ALA A 149 -9.55 1.92 -9.91
N ALA A 150 -8.53 2.74 -10.22
CA ALA A 150 -7.26 2.74 -9.48
C ALA A 150 -7.45 3.10 -8.00
N TYR A 151 -8.25 4.13 -7.71
CA TYR A 151 -8.56 4.52 -6.33
C TYR A 151 -9.35 3.43 -5.59
N VAL A 152 -10.37 2.85 -6.23
CA VAL A 152 -11.19 1.79 -5.62
C VAL A 152 -10.33 0.59 -5.26
N LYS A 153 -9.48 0.13 -6.20
CA LYS A 153 -8.54 -0.99 -5.95
C LYS A 153 -7.58 -0.64 -4.81
N ALA A 154 -6.96 0.54 -4.87
CA ALA A 154 -5.98 0.96 -3.88
C ALA A 154 -6.57 1.14 -2.48
N SER A 155 -7.78 1.70 -2.37
CA SER A 155 -8.45 1.85 -1.07
C SER A 155 -8.82 0.50 -0.46
N GLN A 156 -9.30 -0.47 -1.26
CA GLN A 156 -9.61 -1.82 -0.79
C GLN A 156 -8.36 -2.56 -0.30
N GLU A 157 -7.25 -2.45 -1.04
CA GLU A 157 -5.97 -3.06 -0.63
C GLU A 157 -5.45 -2.42 0.65
N LEU A 158 -5.51 -1.08 0.76
CA LEU A 158 -5.07 -0.38 1.95
C LEU A 158 -5.94 -0.69 3.18
N ASP A 159 -7.26 -0.79 3.00
CA ASP A 159 -8.17 -1.20 4.07
C ASP A 159 -7.86 -2.63 4.56
N GLY A 160 -7.55 -3.54 3.63
CA GLY A 160 -7.09 -4.89 3.95
C GLY A 160 -5.73 -4.94 4.64
N ALA A 161 -4.87 -3.95 4.39
CA ALA A 161 -3.56 -3.85 5.03
C ALA A 161 -3.60 -3.19 6.43
N GLU A 162 -4.71 -2.59 6.84
CA GLU A 162 -4.82 -1.87 8.12
C GLU A 162 -4.44 -2.73 9.34
N PRO A 163 -4.87 -4.00 9.48
CA PRO A 163 -4.44 -4.86 10.58
C PRO A 163 -2.93 -5.12 10.60
N VAL A 164 -2.31 -5.23 9.41
CA VAL A 164 -0.85 -5.42 9.29
C VAL A 164 -0.12 -4.14 9.72
N ILE A 165 -0.61 -2.97 9.32
CA ILE A 165 -0.06 -1.67 9.74
C ILE A 165 -0.12 -1.54 11.27
N GLU A 166 -1.26 -1.85 11.90
CA GLU A 166 -1.39 -1.80 13.36
C GLU A 166 -0.47 -2.80 14.06
N HIS A 167 -0.32 -4.00 13.51
CA HIS A 167 0.58 -5.02 14.06
C HIS A 167 2.05 -4.58 13.99
N GLU A 168 2.50 -4.04 12.86
CA GLU A 168 3.87 -3.54 12.72
C GLU A 168 4.10 -2.29 13.59
N ALA A 169 3.10 -1.42 13.74
CA ALA A 169 3.16 -0.32 14.69
C ALA A 169 3.30 -0.82 16.14
N PHE A 170 2.57 -1.87 16.51
CA PHE A 170 2.72 -2.50 17.84
C PHE A 170 4.13 -3.07 18.05
N LYS A 171 4.68 -3.80 17.06
CA LYS A 171 6.06 -4.29 17.11
C LYS A 171 7.06 -3.15 17.32
N LEU A 172 6.88 -2.05 16.59
CA LEU A 172 7.74 -0.88 16.73
C LEU A 172 7.66 -0.28 18.13
N VAL A 173 6.47 -0.19 18.73
CA VAL A 173 6.31 0.24 20.14
C VAL A 173 7.08 -0.68 21.09
N GLN A 174 7.03 -2.00 20.87
CA GLN A 174 7.80 -2.96 21.69
C GLN A 174 9.31 -2.78 21.55
N LEU A 175 9.79 -2.47 20.34
CA LEU A 175 11.20 -2.16 20.10
C LEU A 175 11.62 -0.86 20.81
N ILE A 176 10.83 0.19 20.70
CA ILE A 176 11.06 1.48 21.39
C ILE A 176 11.13 1.29 22.90
N ASN A 177 10.26 0.42 23.47
CA ASN A 177 10.27 0.10 24.90
C ASN A 177 11.61 -0.54 25.34
N LYS A 178 12.19 -1.39 24.50
CA LYS A 178 13.46 -2.09 24.77
C LYS A 178 14.70 -1.23 24.51
N GLU A 179 14.59 -0.16 23.73
CA GLU A 179 15.73 0.71 23.43
C GLU A 179 16.23 1.40 24.71
N LYS A 180 17.54 1.34 24.93
CA LYS A 180 18.23 2.05 26.03
C LYS A 180 18.55 3.48 25.58
N ARG A 181 17.53 4.34 25.47
CA ARG A 181 17.72 5.78 25.17
C ARG A 181 17.32 6.63 26.36
#